data_8cc05433ec9ed857324b6f618d7c3448
#
_entry.id   8cc05433ec9ed857324b6f618d7c3448
#
_cell.length_a   1.000
_cell.length_b   1.000
_cell.length_c   1.000
_cell.angle_alpha   90.00
_cell.angle_beta   90.00
_cell.angle_gamma   90.00
#
_symmetry.space_group_name_H-M   'P 1'
#
loop_
_entity.id
_entity.type
_entity.pdbx_description
1 polymer ?
#
loop_
_entity_poly.entity_id
_entity_poly.type
_entity_poly.pdbx_seq_one_letter_code
_entity_poly.pdbx_strand_id
1 'polypeptide(L)'
;SDERLEEANKSLERLGTAIENLLYLEKCEAGPCDDAQHLLEKAKEYEEEFEAAMSDDFNTALATSSMFGLAKEINIYYQVVTGREGVVCQDAIAEVKRIFKFMTEVIGVLEKAWEGNTGADAAEYEQLMDVILSVRQACREQKQWALADCIRDRLAEIGITIEDSPTGARWKKREI
;
A
#
# COMPACT_ATOMS: atom_id res chain seq x y z
N SER A 1 4.69 -10.73 -26.63
CA SER A 1 3.71 -9.68 -26.56
C SER A 1 2.93 -9.73 -25.26
N ASP A 2 2.36 -10.87 -24.90
CA ASP A 2 1.60 -11.06 -23.66
C ASP A 2 2.50 -10.99 -22.41
N GLU A 3 3.71 -11.55 -22.48
CA GLU A 3 4.71 -11.47 -21.39
C GLU A 3 5.04 -10.03 -20.99
N ARG A 4 5.19 -9.12 -21.96
CA ARG A 4 5.47 -7.71 -21.65
C ARG A 4 4.29 -7.00 -20.98
N LEU A 5 3.07 -7.38 -21.34
CA LEU A 5 1.87 -6.86 -20.71
C LEU A 5 1.75 -7.35 -19.27
N GLU A 6 2.05 -8.63 -19.02
CA GLU A 6 2.10 -9.20 -17.68
C GLU A 6 3.17 -8.54 -16.80
N GLU A 7 4.36 -8.27 -17.35
CA GLU A 7 5.41 -7.54 -16.63
C GLU A 7 5.01 -6.12 -16.29
N ALA A 8 4.35 -5.41 -17.22
CA ALA A 8 3.83 -4.08 -16.97
C ALA A 8 2.75 -4.07 -15.88
N ASN A 9 1.81 -5.02 -15.92
CA ASN A 9 0.77 -5.17 -14.89
C ASN A 9 1.38 -5.46 -13.52
N LYS A 10 2.35 -6.37 -13.40
CA LYS A 10 3.07 -6.64 -12.14
C LYS A 10 3.80 -5.40 -11.62
N SER A 11 4.32 -4.58 -12.52
CA SER A 11 4.97 -3.34 -12.15
C SER A 11 3.97 -2.31 -11.60
N LEU A 12 2.81 -2.15 -12.23
CA LEU A 12 1.73 -1.30 -11.74
C LEU A 12 1.15 -1.80 -10.41
N GLU A 13 0.97 -3.11 -10.24
CA GLU A 13 0.55 -3.72 -8.97
C GLU A 13 1.52 -3.37 -7.82
N ARG A 14 2.82 -3.37 -8.08
CA ARG A 14 3.83 -3.02 -7.05
C ARG A 14 3.72 -1.55 -6.62
N LEU A 15 3.49 -0.63 -7.54
CA LEU A 15 3.26 0.78 -7.24
C LEU A 15 1.91 0.98 -6.53
N GLY A 16 0.86 0.30 -6.99
CA GLY A 16 -0.46 0.30 -6.35
C GLY A 16 -0.39 -0.17 -4.90
N THR A 17 0.37 -1.23 -4.61
CA THR A 17 0.61 -1.73 -3.25
C THR A 17 1.27 -0.65 -2.37
N ALA A 18 2.22 0.13 -2.90
CA ALA A 18 2.83 1.21 -2.13
C ALA A 18 1.83 2.33 -1.81
N ILE A 19 0.92 2.68 -2.75
CA ILE A 19 -0.16 3.63 -2.50
C ILE A 19 -1.10 3.13 -1.40
N GLU A 20 -1.56 1.89 -1.50
CA GLU A 20 -2.41 1.28 -0.47
C GLU A 20 -1.75 1.28 0.91
N ASN A 21 -0.45 0.97 0.97
CA ASN A 21 0.31 1.00 2.21
C ASN A 21 0.41 2.41 2.79
N LEU A 22 0.62 3.45 1.97
CA LEU A 22 0.60 4.84 2.43
C LEU A 22 -0.78 5.25 2.97
N LEU A 23 -1.86 4.90 2.26
CA LEU A 23 -3.22 5.19 2.70
C LEU A 23 -3.59 4.44 4.00
N TYR A 24 -3.02 3.28 4.24
CA TYR A 24 -3.15 2.57 5.51
C TYR A 24 -2.36 3.26 6.62
N LEU A 25 -1.09 3.60 6.39
CA LEU A 25 -0.23 4.27 7.37
C LEU A 25 -0.81 5.63 7.81
N GLU A 26 -1.48 6.34 6.93
CA GLU A 26 -2.18 7.59 7.24
C GLU A 26 -3.31 7.41 8.28
N LYS A 27 -3.89 6.21 8.37
CA LYS A 27 -4.95 5.88 9.34
C LYS A 27 -4.40 5.33 10.67
N CYS A 28 -3.10 5.06 10.76
CA CYS A 28 -2.46 4.58 12.00
C CYS A 28 -2.41 5.66 13.08
N GLU A 29 -2.25 5.26 14.34
CA GLU A 29 -2.07 6.20 15.44
C GLU A 29 -0.78 7.00 15.28
N ALA A 30 -0.84 8.28 15.68
CA ALA A 30 0.33 9.15 15.66
C ALA A 30 1.35 8.72 16.74
N GLY A 31 2.62 8.66 16.35
CA GLY A 31 3.72 8.24 17.18
C GLY A 31 5.00 9.03 16.93
N PRO A 32 6.11 8.67 17.58
CA PRO A 32 7.39 9.34 17.42
C PRO A 32 7.93 9.22 15.99
N CYS A 33 8.71 10.23 15.57
CA CYS A 33 9.20 10.35 14.20
C CYS A 33 10.56 9.69 13.94
N ASP A 34 11.22 9.16 14.96
CA ASP A 34 12.57 8.62 14.83
C ASP A 34 12.66 7.49 13.79
N ASP A 35 11.67 6.61 13.75
CA ASP A 35 11.62 5.48 12.82
C ASP A 35 11.29 5.89 11.37
N ALA A 36 10.64 7.05 11.18
CA ALA A 36 10.25 7.55 9.87
C ALA A 36 11.32 8.43 9.20
N GLN A 37 12.38 8.82 9.96
CA GLN A 37 13.42 9.71 9.46
C GLN A 37 14.10 9.17 8.19
N HIS A 38 14.45 7.89 8.22
CA HIS A 38 15.08 7.23 7.06
C HIS A 38 14.17 7.22 5.82
N LEU A 39 12.88 6.91 6.01
CA LEU A 39 11.91 6.92 4.90
C LEU A 39 11.77 8.32 4.31
N LEU A 40 11.69 9.35 5.16
CA LEU A 40 11.57 10.74 4.72
C LEU A 40 12.82 11.22 3.95
N GLU A 41 14.02 10.86 4.42
CA GLU A 41 15.28 11.16 3.75
C GLU A 41 15.32 10.50 2.37
N LYS A 42 14.97 9.21 2.29
CA LYS A 42 14.90 8.48 1.01
C LYS A 42 13.84 9.04 0.07
N ALA A 43 12.70 9.46 0.58
CA ALA A 43 11.66 10.06 -0.24
C ALA A 43 12.14 11.35 -0.93
N LYS A 44 12.84 12.21 -0.21
CA LYS A 44 13.42 13.44 -0.74
C LYS A 44 14.54 13.16 -1.76
N GLU A 45 15.40 12.18 -1.46
CA GLU A 45 16.46 11.75 -2.38
C GLU A 45 15.87 11.27 -3.73
N TYR A 46 14.84 10.41 -3.68
CA TYR A 46 14.15 9.95 -4.88
C TYR A 46 13.33 11.05 -5.59
N GLU A 47 12.81 12.03 -4.87
CA GLU A 47 12.16 13.20 -5.47
C GLU A 47 13.16 14.01 -6.31
N GLU A 48 14.35 14.31 -5.76
CA GLU A 48 15.41 15.02 -6.46
C GLU A 48 15.91 14.25 -7.70
N GLU A 49 16.11 12.93 -7.58
CA GLU A 49 16.48 12.09 -8.72
C GLU A 49 15.39 12.07 -9.81
N PHE A 50 14.13 12.00 -9.42
CA PHE A 50 12.99 12.02 -10.33
C PHE A 50 12.90 13.35 -11.08
N GLU A 51 13.01 14.47 -10.38
CA GLU A 51 13.00 15.80 -10.98
C GLU A 51 14.19 16.02 -11.94
N ALA A 52 15.37 15.56 -11.55
CA ALA A 52 16.55 15.60 -12.40
C ALA A 52 16.35 14.78 -13.69
N ALA A 53 15.81 13.56 -13.58
CA ALA A 53 15.53 12.69 -14.72
C ALA A 53 14.47 13.28 -15.66
N MET A 54 13.43 13.91 -15.12
CA MET A 54 12.38 14.55 -15.93
C MET A 54 12.87 15.85 -16.58
N SER A 55 13.85 16.52 -15.99
CA SER A 55 14.48 17.72 -16.54
C SER A 55 15.55 17.40 -17.61
N ASP A 56 16.09 16.18 -17.62
CA ASP A 56 17.05 15.69 -18.60
C ASP A 56 16.33 14.98 -19.76
N ASP A 57 15.83 15.76 -20.73
CA ASP A 57 15.12 15.29 -21.93
C ASP A 57 13.97 14.29 -21.65
N PHE A 58 13.25 14.48 -20.53
CA PHE A 58 12.17 13.59 -20.11
C PHE A 58 12.59 12.12 -20.02
N ASN A 59 13.69 11.84 -19.31
CA ASN A 59 14.17 10.47 -19.11
C ASN A 59 13.22 9.67 -18.22
N THR A 60 12.09 9.25 -18.81
CA THR A 60 11.03 8.53 -18.10
C THR A 60 11.50 7.19 -17.55
N ALA A 61 12.51 6.55 -18.14
CA ALA A 61 13.06 5.29 -17.64
C ALA A 61 13.75 5.49 -16.29
N LEU A 62 14.57 6.55 -16.16
CA LEU A 62 15.24 6.88 -14.91
C LEU A 62 14.23 7.39 -13.87
N ALA A 63 13.31 8.27 -14.25
CA ALA A 63 12.23 8.75 -13.39
C ALA A 63 11.38 7.59 -12.83
N THR A 64 11.02 6.63 -13.66
CA THR A 64 10.29 5.43 -13.22
C THR A 64 11.12 4.59 -12.25
N SER A 65 12.43 4.49 -12.44
CA SER A 65 13.33 3.78 -11.52
C SER A 65 13.31 4.39 -10.12
N SER A 66 13.40 5.73 -10.01
CA SER A 66 13.32 6.45 -8.73
C SER A 66 11.96 6.24 -8.04
N MET A 67 10.87 6.25 -8.82
CA MET A 67 9.51 5.95 -8.32
C MET A 67 9.41 4.52 -7.75
N PHE A 68 9.99 3.51 -8.42
CA PHE A 68 10.06 2.14 -7.88
C PHE A 68 10.97 2.02 -6.66
N GLY A 69 12.05 2.81 -6.60
CA GLY A 69 12.91 2.93 -5.44
C GLY A 69 12.12 3.38 -4.21
N LEU A 70 11.39 4.49 -4.34
CA LEU A 70 10.54 5.00 -3.25
C LEU A 70 9.44 4.02 -2.87
N ALA A 71 8.77 3.38 -3.84
CA ALA A 71 7.76 2.36 -3.55
C ALA A 71 8.30 1.21 -2.71
N LYS A 72 9.54 0.78 -2.96
CA LYS A 72 10.22 -0.24 -2.15
C LYS A 72 10.43 0.23 -0.71
N GLU A 73 10.91 1.45 -0.50
CA GLU A 73 11.13 1.99 0.85
C GLU A 73 9.82 2.13 1.64
N ILE A 74 8.74 2.57 0.98
CA ILE A 74 7.40 2.62 1.56
C ILE A 74 6.96 1.22 2.03
N ASN A 75 7.13 0.20 1.19
CA ASN A 75 6.75 -1.16 1.53
C ASN A 75 7.58 -1.75 2.68
N ILE A 76 8.88 -1.43 2.75
CA ILE A 76 9.75 -1.82 3.87
C ILE A 76 9.27 -1.16 5.17
N TYR A 77 9.03 0.15 5.14
CA TYR A 77 8.55 0.88 6.32
C TYR A 77 7.20 0.36 6.80
N TYR A 78 6.27 0.10 5.88
CA TYR A 78 4.97 -0.50 6.17
C TYR A 78 5.13 -1.84 6.94
N GLN A 79 6.02 -2.73 6.48
CA GLN A 79 6.28 -4.00 7.17
C GLN A 79 6.84 -3.81 8.57
N VAL A 80 7.72 -2.83 8.77
CA VAL A 80 8.28 -2.50 10.09
C VAL A 80 7.18 -2.01 11.03
N VAL A 81 6.33 -1.08 10.58
CA VAL A 81 5.23 -0.53 11.38
C VAL A 81 4.20 -1.59 11.74
N THR A 82 3.76 -2.39 10.77
CA THR A 82 2.75 -3.44 11.01
C THR A 82 3.28 -4.62 11.82
N GLY A 83 4.60 -4.81 11.89
CA GLY A 83 5.27 -5.77 12.78
C GLY A 83 5.38 -5.32 14.24
N ARG A 84 5.01 -4.08 14.56
CA ARG A 84 5.07 -3.46 15.89
C ARG A 84 3.67 -3.00 16.34
N GLU A 85 3.61 -1.94 17.16
CA GLU A 85 2.36 -1.37 17.70
C GLU A 85 1.55 -0.54 16.70
N GLY A 86 2.04 -0.38 15.46
CA GLY A 86 1.27 0.29 14.40
C GLY A 86 1.20 1.82 14.52
N VAL A 87 2.10 2.45 15.26
CA VAL A 87 2.20 3.92 15.38
C VAL A 87 3.15 4.51 14.34
N VAL A 88 2.83 5.69 13.81
CA VAL A 88 3.59 6.34 12.74
C VAL A 88 3.80 7.84 13.00
N CYS A 89 4.85 8.40 12.42
CA CYS A 89 5.00 9.85 12.30
C CYS A 89 4.09 10.38 11.19
N GLN A 90 2.96 10.97 11.54
CA GLN A 90 1.97 11.44 10.57
C GLN A 90 2.53 12.50 9.61
N ASP A 91 3.37 13.42 10.11
CA ASP A 91 3.98 14.46 9.26
C ASP A 91 4.91 13.85 8.19
N ALA A 92 5.69 12.82 8.56
CA ALA A 92 6.56 12.12 7.62
C ALA A 92 5.74 11.34 6.58
N ILE A 93 4.67 10.66 7.00
CA ILE A 93 3.79 9.92 6.08
C ILE A 93 3.08 10.87 5.11
N ALA A 94 2.59 12.01 5.59
CA ALA A 94 1.97 13.02 4.74
C ALA A 94 2.94 13.54 3.66
N GLU A 95 4.19 13.80 4.02
CA GLU A 95 5.21 14.27 3.08
C GLU A 95 5.62 13.18 2.07
N VAL A 96 5.84 11.95 2.52
CA VAL A 96 6.13 10.81 1.61
C VAL A 96 4.96 10.57 0.65
N LYS A 97 3.73 10.67 1.13
CA LYS A 97 2.52 10.58 0.30
C LYS A 97 2.48 11.69 -0.75
N ARG A 98 2.77 12.93 -0.36
CA ARG A 98 2.84 14.07 -1.29
C ARG A 98 3.84 13.80 -2.42
N ILE A 99 5.05 13.37 -2.07
CA ILE A 99 6.13 13.07 -3.01
C ILE A 99 5.71 11.95 -3.96
N PHE A 100 5.26 10.82 -3.43
CA PHE A 100 4.90 9.66 -4.24
C PHE A 100 3.70 9.94 -5.16
N LYS A 101 2.72 10.70 -4.68
CA LYS A 101 1.58 11.16 -5.46
C LYS A 101 2.03 12.06 -6.61
N PHE A 102 2.88 13.04 -6.34
CA PHE A 102 3.47 13.91 -7.37
C PHE A 102 4.14 13.08 -8.48
N MET A 103 5.00 12.11 -8.14
CA MET A 103 5.67 11.25 -9.12
C MET A 103 4.68 10.47 -9.99
N THR A 104 3.65 9.85 -9.39
CA THR A 104 2.64 9.07 -10.12
C THR A 104 1.77 9.95 -11.02
N GLU A 105 1.41 11.16 -10.59
CA GLU A 105 0.65 12.13 -11.37
C GLU A 105 1.44 12.66 -12.58
N VAL A 106 2.73 12.96 -12.41
CA VAL A 106 3.60 13.41 -13.50
C VAL A 106 3.76 12.35 -14.59
N ILE A 107 3.89 11.07 -14.20
CA ILE A 107 3.94 9.95 -15.15
C ILE A 107 2.56 9.61 -15.72
N GLY A 108 1.47 10.03 -15.06
CA GLY A 108 0.09 9.77 -15.50
C GLY A 108 -0.37 8.33 -15.22
N VAL A 109 0.07 7.75 -14.10
CA VAL A 109 -0.29 6.37 -13.70
C VAL A 109 -0.98 6.34 -12.35
N LEU A 110 -1.91 5.37 -12.16
CA LEU A 110 -2.53 5.06 -10.88
C LEU A 110 -3.35 6.21 -10.23
N GLU A 111 -3.89 7.14 -11.02
CA GLU A 111 -4.72 8.25 -10.51
C GLU A 111 -5.86 7.75 -9.62
N LYS A 112 -6.58 6.73 -10.08
CA LYS A 112 -7.70 6.13 -9.33
C LYS A 112 -7.28 5.44 -8.02
N ALA A 113 -6.05 4.97 -7.92
CA ALA A 113 -5.55 4.32 -6.71
C ALA A 113 -5.45 5.32 -5.53
N TRP A 114 -5.25 6.61 -5.81
CA TRP A 114 -5.21 7.68 -4.82
C TRP A 114 -6.59 8.09 -4.29
N GLU A 115 -7.63 7.86 -5.06
CA GLU A 115 -9.01 8.15 -4.64
C GLU A 115 -9.45 7.22 -3.51
N GLY A 116 -8.76 6.09 -3.34
CA GLY A 116 -9.18 5.05 -2.43
C GLY A 116 -10.52 4.46 -2.84
N ASN A 117 -11.12 3.68 -1.98
CA ASN A 117 -12.48 3.17 -2.18
C ASN A 117 -13.50 4.24 -1.70
N THR A 118 -13.71 5.33 -2.45
CA THR A 118 -14.48 6.53 -2.02
C THR A 118 -15.94 6.56 -2.51
N GLY A 119 -16.60 5.42 -2.65
CA GLY A 119 -18.05 5.38 -2.91
C GLY A 119 -18.88 5.19 -1.63
N ALA A 120 -20.16 5.55 -1.64
CA ALA A 120 -21.10 5.20 -0.56
C ALA A 120 -21.10 3.68 -0.31
N ASP A 121 -20.91 2.89 -1.37
CA ASP A 121 -20.73 1.43 -1.31
C ASP A 121 -19.41 1.00 -0.60
N ALA A 122 -18.40 1.87 -0.54
CA ALA A 122 -17.12 1.53 0.07
C ALA A 122 -17.18 1.49 1.60
N ALA A 123 -17.92 2.39 2.22
CA ALA A 123 -18.09 2.39 3.68
C ALA A 123 -18.89 1.16 4.15
N GLU A 124 -19.92 0.78 3.41
CA GLU A 124 -20.69 -0.44 3.67
C GLU A 124 -19.83 -1.69 3.43
N TYR A 125 -19.01 -1.69 2.39
CA TYR A 125 -18.10 -2.76 2.06
C TYR A 125 -17.00 -2.92 3.12
N GLU A 126 -16.41 -1.82 3.60
CA GLU A 126 -15.46 -1.84 4.72
C GLU A 126 -16.10 -2.41 5.99
N GLN A 127 -17.30 -1.97 6.36
CA GLN A 127 -18.02 -2.50 7.52
C GLN A 127 -18.32 -4.00 7.39
N LEU A 128 -18.71 -4.45 6.19
CA LEU A 128 -18.93 -5.87 5.93
C LEU A 128 -17.63 -6.68 6.07
N MET A 129 -16.53 -6.17 5.54
CA MET A 129 -15.23 -6.81 5.67
C MET A 129 -14.75 -6.88 7.12
N ASP A 130 -14.98 -5.84 7.92
CA ASP A 130 -14.66 -5.82 9.34
C ASP A 130 -15.43 -6.91 10.10
N VAL A 131 -16.72 -7.12 9.78
CA VAL A 131 -17.50 -8.22 10.34
C VAL A 131 -16.90 -9.58 9.97
N ILE A 132 -16.55 -9.78 8.68
CA ILE A 132 -15.98 -11.04 8.22
C ILE A 132 -14.62 -11.31 8.89
N LEU A 133 -13.75 -10.30 9.01
CA LEU A 133 -12.46 -10.44 9.67
C LEU A 133 -12.61 -10.72 11.17
N SER A 134 -13.59 -10.09 11.84
CA SER A 134 -13.87 -10.36 13.25
C SER A 134 -14.35 -11.81 13.49
N VAL A 135 -15.21 -12.32 12.61
CA VAL A 135 -15.67 -13.72 12.66
C VAL A 135 -14.49 -14.68 12.44
N ARG A 136 -13.63 -14.40 11.43
CA ARG A 136 -12.43 -15.20 11.19
C ARG A 136 -11.49 -15.19 12.41
N GLN A 137 -11.30 -14.06 13.05
CA GLN A 137 -10.49 -13.93 14.25
C GLN A 137 -11.07 -14.76 15.40
N ALA A 138 -12.37 -14.69 15.63
CA ALA A 138 -13.05 -15.52 16.64
C ALA A 138 -12.89 -17.02 16.36
N CYS A 139 -12.95 -17.45 15.09
CA CYS A 139 -12.67 -18.85 14.72
C CYS A 139 -11.23 -19.26 15.10
N ARG A 140 -10.23 -18.39 14.88
CA ARG A 140 -8.83 -18.66 15.24
C ARG A 140 -8.64 -18.77 16.76
N GLU A 141 -9.26 -17.89 17.54
CA GLU A 141 -9.23 -17.90 19.00
C GLU A 141 -9.83 -19.18 19.57
N GLN A 142 -10.90 -19.69 18.95
CA GLN A 142 -11.53 -20.96 19.28
C GLN A 142 -10.80 -22.17 18.67
N LYS A 143 -9.64 -21.97 18.02
CA LYS A 143 -8.84 -23.01 17.34
C LYS A 143 -9.58 -23.74 16.21
N GLN A 144 -10.60 -23.10 15.63
CA GLN A 144 -11.35 -23.60 14.48
C GLN A 144 -10.63 -23.21 13.18
N TRP A 145 -9.42 -23.73 13.00
CA TRP A 145 -8.51 -23.37 11.90
C TRP A 145 -9.12 -23.62 10.52
N ALA A 146 -9.83 -24.73 10.36
CA ALA A 146 -10.47 -25.10 9.10
C ALA A 146 -11.53 -24.05 8.64
N LEU A 147 -12.27 -23.46 9.57
CA LEU A 147 -13.24 -22.41 9.26
C LEU A 147 -12.55 -21.08 8.92
N ALA A 148 -11.51 -20.73 9.67
CA ALA A 148 -10.72 -19.53 9.40
C ALA A 148 -10.03 -19.60 8.03
N ASP A 149 -9.52 -20.76 7.61
CA ASP A 149 -8.93 -20.99 6.29
C ASP A 149 -10.00 -20.99 5.20
N CYS A 150 -11.17 -21.59 5.44
CA CYS A 150 -12.28 -21.53 4.49
C CYS A 150 -12.72 -20.10 4.18
N ILE A 151 -12.80 -19.21 5.20
CA ILE A 151 -13.10 -17.80 5.00
C ILE A 151 -12.05 -17.14 4.11
N ARG A 152 -10.76 -17.36 4.39
CA ARG A 152 -9.66 -16.81 3.60
C ARG A 152 -9.72 -17.28 2.14
N ASP A 153 -9.91 -18.58 1.92
CA ASP A 153 -9.89 -19.18 0.59
C ASP A 153 -11.10 -18.69 -0.25
N ARG A 154 -12.28 -18.58 0.37
CA ARG A 154 -13.49 -18.02 -0.28
C ARG A 154 -13.31 -16.55 -0.67
N LEU A 155 -12.66 -15.76 0.17
CA LEU A 155 -12.36 -14.36 -0.15
C LEU A 155 -11.33 -14.27 -1.30
N ALA A 156 -10.34 -15.17 -1.32
CA ALA A 156 -9.35 -15.23 -2.39
C ALA A 156 -9.99 -15.59 -3.75
N GLU A 157 -11.01 -16.46 -3.78
CA GLU A 157 -11.77 -16.81 -4.99
C GLU A 157 -12.44 -15.58 -5.65
N ILE A 158 -12.84 -14.59 -4.85
CA ILE A 158 -13.46 -13.34 -5.33
C ILE A 158 -12.46 -12.17 -5.44
N GLY A 159 -11.16 -12.47 -5.38
CA GLY A 159 -10.10 -11.48 -5.56
C GLY A 159 -9.76 -10.67 -4.30
N ILE A 160 -10.19 -11.10 -3.10
CA ILE A 160 -9.86 -10.45 -1.83
C ILE A 160 -8.79 -11.26 -1.12
N THR A 161 -7.65 -10.66 -0.83
CA THR A 161 -6.55 -11.27 -0.09
C THR A 161 -6.53 -10.75 1.34
N ILE A 162 -6.35 -11.63 2.33
CA ILE A 162 -6.18 -11.27 3.73
C ILE A 162 -4.70 -11.37 4.10
N GLU A 163 -4.17 -10.31 4.70
CA GLU A 163 -2.84 -10.25 5.31
C GLU A 163 -2.99 -10.20 6.83
N ASP A 164 -2.41 -11.18 7.52
CA ASP A 164 -2.38 -11.20 8.98
C ASP A 164 -1.17 -10.40 9.49
N SER A 165 -1.39 -9.49 10.45
CA SER A 165 -0.33 -8.77 11.15
C SER A 165 -0.50 -8.89 12.65
N PRO A 166 0.53 -8.59 13.47
CA PRO A 166 0.40 -8.56 14.92
C PRO A 166 -0.67 -7.59 15.45
N THR A 167 -0.97 -6.55 14.67
CA THR A 167 -1.98 -5.52 14.99
C THR A 167 -3.38 -5.85 14.48
N GLY A 168 -3.55 -6.99 13.77
CA GLY A 168 -4.85 -7.44 13.23
C GLY A 168 -4.75 -7.92 11.79
N ALA A 169 -5.86 -8.40 11.25
CA ALA A 169 -5.97 -8.82 9.86
C ALA A 169 -6.34 -7.62 8.98
N ARG A 170 -5.73 -7.54 7.81
CA ARG A 170 -6.00 -6.55 6.76
C ARG A 170 -6.45 -7.26 5.49
N TRP A 171 -7.28 -6.62 4.69
CA TRP A 171 -7.69 -7.14 3.39
C TRP A 171 -7.28 -6.21 2.25
N LYS A 172 -7.09 -6.79 1.07
CA LYS A 172 -6.84 -6.11 -0.20
C LYS A 172 -7.71 -6.70 -1.29
N LYS A 173 -8.27 -5.86 -2.14
CA LYS A 173 -8.99 -6.30 -3.35
C LYS A 173 -8.01 -6.29 -4.52
N ARG A 174 -7.86 -7.42 -5.23
CA ARG A 174 -7.23 -7.43 -6.55
C ARG A 174 -8.20 -6.86 -7.57
N GLU A 175 -7.79 -5.83 -8.28
CA GLU A 175 -8.46 -5.45 -9.53
C GLU A 175 -8.13 -6.53 -10.58
N ILE A 176 -9.18 -7.15 -11.11
CA ILE A 176 -9.09 -8.13 -12.21
C ILE A 176 -9.07 -7.37 -13.52
#